data_e57a2618421a09d5043fb08449fb5361
#
_entry.id   e57a2618421a09d5043fb08449fb5361
#
_cell.length_a   1.000
_cell.length_b   1.000
_cell.length_c   1.000
_cell.angle_alpha   90.00
_cell.angle_beta   90.00
_cell.angle_gamma   90.00
#
_symmetry.space_group_name_H-M   'P 1'
#
loop_
_entity.id
_entity.type
_entity.pdbx_description
1 polymer ?
#
loop_
_entity_poly.entity_id
_entity_poly.type
_entity_poly.pdbx_seq_one_letter_code
_entity_poly.pdbx_strand_id
1 'polypeptide(L)'
;MPTPLAGRGVNRRTFIGLCSALGLGEALPGALWAASRPVRGAARTPGVPQAPQAPPRITREILLAAETMIGLPLTDAERDLMLDNVNQALTGYIALRRVSVPNSVLPAIRFDPVPPGATALPAAARRRTSPRAGKIPTTRPSTPSDLAFLSVAELGPLLRARKVSSLELTQLALDRLKKFDPQLLCVVNLTEERALRQARQADVEISRGRIRSPLHGIPWGAKDLLAVPGYPTTWGSPLFKEQMLAETATVVERLDAAGAVLVAKLALGEFAQGDVWYGGTTKNPWKTDQGSSGSSAGPASATASGCLPFAIGSETLGSIVSPATRCGVTGLRPTFGRVSRHGAMALSWSMDKLGPMCRSATDCGLVFAAIHGPDGKDPTVYDRPFDWQPRSGITGLRIGYLKGAFEAEHPTKAFDLAAIEVLQGLGTALVPIELPTELPTAALRIILTAEAAAAFDEITRSGRDDQMVQQTRNAWPNSFRSARFIPAVEYIQANRIRSMLMNKVDEVLREVDVVAAPSFGGNSLLTTNLTGHPAVVLPNGFNPDGTPVSLAFLGRLFGEADVLALAGAYQGATEFHTRRPPRFA
;
A
#
# COMPACT_ATOMS: atom_id res chain seq x y z
N MET A 1 38.42 55.03 -21.95
CA MET A 1 38.37 54.18 -23.15
C MET A 1 39.45 53.13 -23.00
N PRO A 2 39.18 51.88 -22.79
CA PRO A 2 40.16 50.80 -22.96
C PRO A 2 40.01 50.15 -24.33
N THR A 3 41.12 49.97 -24.98
CA THR A 3 41.37 49.30 -26.26
C THR A 3 40.87 47.87 -26.30
N PRO A 4 40.43 47.38 -27.46
CA PRO A 4 39.95 45.99 -27.62
C PRO A 4 41.12 45.02 -27.68
N LEU A 5 41.06 43.97 -26.83
CA LEU A 5 41.95 42.83 -26.91
C LEU A 5 41.67 42.00 -28.15
N ALA A 6 42.66 41.91 -29.04
CA ALA A 6 42.64 41.10 -30.23
C ALA A 6 42.47 39.60 -29.86
N GLY A 7 41.48 38.95 -30.48
CA GLY A 7 41.16 37.54 -30.27
C GLY A 7 42.29 36.59 -30.63
N ARG A 8 42.87 35.91 -29.65
CA ARG A 8 43.53 34.64 -29.86
C ARG A 8 42.46 33.55 -29.84
N GLY A 9 42.16 32.99 -31.00
CA GLY A 9 41.22 31.87 -31.13
C GLY A 9 41.65 30.72 -30.19
N VAL A 10 40.78 30.35 -29.30
CA VAL A 10 40.94 29.18 -28.44
C VAL A 10 40.88 27.95 -29.33
N ASN A 11 41.94 27.13 -29.33
CA ASN A 11 41.94 25.92 -30.15
C ASN A 11 40.95 24.87 -29.56
N ARG A 12 40.54 23.94 -30.38
CA ARG A 12 39.52 22.94 -30.04
C ARG A 12 39.83 22.13 -28.79
N ARG A 13 41.12 21.83 -28.47
CA ARG A 13 41.54 21.13 -27.28
C ARG A 13 41.38 21.97 -26.01
N THR A 14 41.74 23.24 -26.08
CA THR A 14 41.60 24.19 -24.97
C THR A 14 40.14 24.47 -24.64
N PHE A 15 39.27 24.54 -25.67
CA PHE A 15 37.83 24.71 -25.52
C PHE A 15 37.19 23.49 -24.85
N ILE A 16 37.53 22.26 -25.27
CA ILE A 16 37.04 21.00 -24.66
C ILE A 16 37.51 20.87 -23.22
N GLY A 17 38.78 21.20 -22.92
CA GLY A 17 39.30 21.21 -21.56
C GLY A 17 38.61 22.20 -20.62
N LEU A 18 38.27 23.40 -21.13
CA LEU A 18 37.51 24.40 -20.38
C LEU A 18 36.06 23.98 -20.13
N CYS A 19 35.38 23.37 -21.10
CA CYS A 19 34.03 22.86 -20.94
C CYS A 19 33.98 21.71 -19.93
N SER A 20 34.98 20.81 -19.90
CA SER A 20 35.07 19.75 -18.90
C SER A 20 35.35 20.27 -17.49
N ALA A 21 36.20 21.29 -17.35
CA ALA A 21 36.53 21.92 -16.07
C ALA A 21 35.36 22.73 -15.47
N LEU A 22 34.43 23.19 -16.31
CA LEU A 22 33.27 23.97 -15.90
C LEU A 22 31.97 23.15 -15.78
N GLY A 23 32.03 21.80 -15.92
CA GLY A 23 30.84 20.94 -15.85
C GLY A 23 29.87 21.07 -17.03
N LEU A 24 30.28 21.76 -18.11
CA LEU A 24 29.43 22.01 -19.29
C LEU A 24 29.56 20.94 -20.37
N GLY A 25 30.26 19.83 -20.09
CA GLY A 25 30.47 18.72 -21.02
C GLY A 25 29.22 17.95 -21.42
N GLU A 26 28.14 18.09 -20.66
CA GLU A 26 26.89 17.37 -20.91
C GLU A 26 25.98 18.06 -21.95
N ALA A 27 26.25 19.32 -22.30
CA ALA A 27 25.38 20.10 -23.18
C ALA A 27 25.65 19.93 -24.70
N LEU A 28 26.69 19.18 -25.09
CA LEU A 28 27.07 19.02 -26.51
C LEU A 28 27.40 17.55 -26.86
N PRO A 29 26.40 16.74 -27.24
CA PRO A 29 26.59 15.30 -27.49
C PRO A 29 27.61 14.93 -28.58
N GLY A 30 27.84 15.78 -29.56
CA GLY A 30 28.77 15.48 -30.66
C GLY A 30 30.27 15.71 -30.38
N ALA A 31 30.62 16.47 -29.33
CA ALA A 31 32.01 16.88 -29.09
C ALA A 31 32.86 15.86 -28.28
N LEU A 32 32.21 15.01 -27.48
CA LEU A 32 32.87 14.02 -26.59
C LEU A 32 33.35 12.76 -27.35
N TRP A 33 32.74 12.45 -28.48
CA TRP A 33 33.03 11.21 -29.24
C TRP A 33 34.38 11.21 -29.96
N ALA A 34 34.95 12.35 -30.27
CA ALA A 34 36.24 12.44 -30.96
C ALA A 34 37.46 12.25 -30.05
N ALA A 35 37.29 12.27 -28.71
CA ALA A 35 38.40 12.20 -27.76
C ALA A 35 38.67 10.78 -27.20
N SER A 36 37.86 9.77 -27.53
CA SER A 36 37.93 8.43 -26.94
C SER A 36 38.54 7.34 -27.86
N ARG A 37 39.45 7.69 -28.78
CA ARG A 37 40.20 6.67 -29.48
C ARG A 37 41.34 6.13 -28.58
N PRO A 38 41.42 4.81 -28.31
CA PRO A 38 42.45 4.24 -27.45
C PRO A 38 43.81 4.30 -28.14
N VAL A 39 44.79 4.82 -27.41
CA VAL A 39 46.23 4.69 -27.78
C VAL A 39 46.61 3.23 -27.58
N ARG A 40 47.04 2.57 -28.66
CA ARG A 40 47.58 1.21 -28.60
C ARG A 40 48.94 1.21 -27.90
N GLY A 41 49.07 0.34 -26.90
CA GLY A 41 50.33 -0.23 -26.45
C GLY A 41 50.91 0.34 -25.15
N ALA A 42 50.59 -0.27 -24.00
CA ALA A 42 51.46 -0.33 -22.85
C ALA A 42 51.28 -1.71 -22.17
N ALA A 43 52.40 -2.35 -21.82
CA ALA A 43 52.48 -3.67 -21.23
C ALA A 43 51.79 -3.72 -19.84
N ARG A 44 51.09 -4.81 -19.55
CA ARG A 44 50.39 -5.05 -18.28
C ARG A 44 51.38 -5.33 -17.15
N THR A 45 51.32 -4.54 -16.10
CA THR A 45 51.88 -4.86 -14.77
C THR A 45 50.83 -5.62 -13.94
N PRO A 46 51.20 -6.67 -13.18
CA PRO A 46 50.24 -7.40 -12.35
C PRO A 46 49.84 -6.54 -11.13
N GLY A 47 48.53 -6.36 -10.89
CA GLY A 47 48.03 -5.82 -9.64
C GLY A 47 47.16 -4.55 -9.72
N VAL A 48 46.79 -4.05 -10.89
CA VAL A 48 45.89 -2.92 -11.04
C VAL A 48 44.44 -3.44 -11.11
N PRO A 49 43.46 -2.87 -10.34
CA PRO A 49 42.05 -3.22 -10.49
C PRO A 49 41.63 -3.06 -11.96
N GLN A 50 41.01 -4.10 -12.51
CA GLN A 50 40.52 -4.08 -13.89
C GLN A 50 39.64 -2.86 -14.07
N ALA A 51 40.00 -1.96 -15.01
CA ALA A 51 39.12 -0.86 -15.43
C ALA A 51 37.74 -1.43 -15.81
N PRO A 52 36.64 -0.73 -15.51
CA PRO A 52 35.31 -1.19 -15.89
C PRO A 52 35.31 -1.59 -17.36
N GLN A 53 34.95 -2.85 -17.65
CA GLN A 53 34.81 -3.29 -19.04
C GLN A 53 33.88 -2.33 -19.76
N ALA A 54 34.28 -1.90 -20.96
CA ALA A 54 33.38 -1.11 -21.82
C ALA A 54 32.08 -1.90 -21.97
N PRO A 55 30.90 -1.21 -21.90
CA PRO A 55 29.62 -1.88 -22.04
C PRO A 55 29.58 -2.67 -23.34
N PRO A 56 28.94 -3.85 -23.36
CA PRO A 56 28.81 -4.64 -24.57
C PRO A 56 28.14 -3.77 -25.66
N ARG A 57 28.80 -3.72 -26.82
CA ARG A 57 28.29 -2.92 -27.95
C ARG A 57 27.06 -3.61 -28.52
N ILE A 58 25.94 -2.88 -28.61
CA ILE A 58 24.73 -3.34 -29.30
C ILE A 58 25.04 -3.40 -30.79
N THR A 59 24.76 -4.57 -31.41
CA THR A 59 24.93 -4.80 -32.84
C THR A 59 23.58 -4.81 -33.55
N ARG A 60 23.57 -4.86 -34.88
CA ARG A 60 22.36 -4.94 -35.71
C ARG A 60 21.56 -6.20 -35.40
N GLU A 61 22.22 -7.33 -35.19
CA GLU A 61 21.60 -8.62 -34.85
C GLU A 61 20.89 -8.56 -33.50
N ILE A 62 21.50 -7.88 -32.52
CA ILE A 62 20.88 -7.65 -31.20
C ILE A 62 19.63 -6.77 -31.34
N LEU A 63 19.66 -5.71 -32.18
CA LEU A 63 18.47 -4.88 -32.44
C LEU A 63 17.35 -5.68 -33.10
N LEU A 64 17.66 -6.50 -34.11
CA LEU A 64 16.68 -7.37 -34.77
C LEU A 64 16.01 -8.35 -33.79
N ALA A 65 16.78 -8.94 -32.86
CA ALA A 65 16.21 -9.77 -31.80
C ALA A 65 15.35 -8.97 -30.81
N ALA A 66 15.74 -7.73 -30.46
CA ALA A 66 14.99 -6.86 -29.58
C ALA A 66 13.66 -6.36 -30.17
N GLU A 67 13.54 -6.20 -31.48
CA GLU A 67 12.31 -5.83 -32.18
C GLU A 67 11.15 -6.79 -31.88
N THR A 68 11.42 -8.08 -31.76
CA THR A 68 10.40 -9.09 -31.36
C THR A 68 9.82 -8.78 -30.00
N MET A 69 10.62 -8.25 -29.07
CA MET A 69 10.18 -7.92 -27.71
C MET A 69 9.34 -6.65 -27.66
N ILE A 70 9.67 -5.65 -28.48
CA ILE A 70 8.91 -4.39 -28.53
C ILE A 70 7.72 -4.44 -29.51
N GLY A 71 7.62 -5.49 -30.34
CA GLY A 71 6.51 -5.69 -31.27
C GLY A 71 6.48 -4.68 -32.43
N LEU A 72 7.61 -4.08 -32.79
CA LEU A 72 7.72 -3.09 -33.88
C LEU A 72 8.75 -3.58 -34.90
N PRO A 73 8.33 -3.97 -36.12
CA PRO A 73 9.26 -4.30 -37.19
C PRO A 73 9.92 -3.05 -37.74
N LEU A 74 11.24 -3.07 -37.89
CA LEU A 74 12.03 -2.01 -38.47
C LEU A 74 12.68 -2.48 -39.78
N THR A 75 12.95 -1.55 -40.68
CA THR A 75 13.74 -1.80 -41.87
C THR A 75 15.24 -1.84 -41.55
N ASP A 76 16.03 -2.41 -42.44
CA ASP A 76 17.48 -2.44 -42.29
C ASP A 76 18.10 -1.02 -42.21
N ALA A 77 17.59 -0.08 -42.99
CA ALA A 77 18.02 1.30 -42.97
C ALA A 77 17.72 2.01 -41.62
N GLU A 78 16.56 1.72 -41.03
CA GLU A 78 16.17 2.26 -39.71
C GLU A 78 17.08 1.70 -38.62
N ARG A 79 17.41 0.40 -38.66
CA ARG A 79 18.34 -0.21 -37.70
C ARG A 79 19.72 0.43 -37.78
N ASP A 80 20.24 0.66 -39.00
CA ASP A 80 21.53 1.28 -39.19
C ASP A 80 21.57 2.72 -38.63
N LEU A 81 20.48 3.49 -38.83
CA LEU A 81 20.36 4.85 -38.31
C LEU A 81 20.26 4.88 -36.78
N MET A 82 19.61 3.87 -36.15
CA MET A 82 19.41 3.81 -34.71
C MET A 82 20.63 3.34 -33.93
N LEU A 83 21.56 2.59 -34.57
CA LEU A 83 22.59 1.83 -33.89
C LEU A 83 23.47 2.67 -32.95
N ASP A 84 23.88 3.85 -33.38
CA ASP A 84 24.68 4.74 -32.54
C ASP A 84 23.87 5.33 -31.39
N ASN A 85 22.59 5.66 -31.61
CA ASN A 85 21.72 6.22 -30.58
C ASN A 85 21.45 5.22 -29.44
N VAL A 86 21.19 3.93 -29.76
CA VAL A 86 20.97 2.90 -28.73
C VAL A 86 22.24 2.60 -27.94
N ASN A 87 23.41 2.61 -28.57
CA ASN A 87 24.68 2.47 -27.87
C ASN A 87 24.98 3.65 -26.94
N GLN A 88 24.62 4.87 -27.35
CA GLN A 88 24.72 6.06 -26.51
C GLN A 88 23.74 5.99 -25.33
N ALA A 89 22.48 5.58 -25.58
CA ALA A 89 21.48 5.39 -24.54
C ALA A 89 21.95 4.38 -23.48
N LEU A 90 22.55 3.24 -23.90
CA LEU A 90 23.10 2.26 -22.97
C LEU A 90 24.18 2.86 -22.06
N THR A 91 25.00 3.75 -22.58
CA THR A 91 26.00 4.48 -21.79
C THR A 91 25.33 5.39 -20.75
N GLY A 92 24.23 6.09 -21.14
CA GLY A 92 23.41 6.89 -20.24
C GLY A 92 22.77 6.05 -19.13
N TYR A 93 22.22 4.87 -19.45
CA TYR A 93 21.65 3.95 -18.45
C TYR A 93 22.70 3.51 -17.41
N ILE A 94 23.93 3.26 -17.84
CA ILE A 94 25.02 2.92 -16.93
C ILE A 94 25.35 4.08 -15.99
N ALA A 95 25.36 5.31 -16.49
CA ALA A 95 25.56 6.50 -15.67
C ALA A 95 24.45 6.68 -14.63
N LEU A 96 23.18 6.58 -15.03
CA LEU A 96 22.02 6.64 -14.13
C LEU A 96 22.09 5.57 -13.03
N ARG A 97 22.49 4.35 -13.36
CA ARG A 97 22.59 3.23 -12.41
C ARG A 97 23.72 3.37 -11.37
N ARG A 98 24.63 4.32 -11.56
CA ARG A 98 25.66 4.67 -10.56
C ARG A 98 25.12 5.51 -9.42
N VAL A 99 23.98 6.16 -9.61
CA VAL A 99 23.32 6.95 -8.58
C VAL A 99 22.53 6.01 -7.67
N SER A 100 22.85 6.01 -6.38
CA SER A 100 22.06 5.31 -5.37
C SER A 100 20.83 6.17 -5.05
N VAL A 101 19.65 5.61 -5.29
CA VAL A 101 18.36 6.30 -5.03
C VAL A 101 17.63 5.52 -3.93
N PRO A 102 17.53 6.06 -2.70
CA PRO A 102 16.78 5.44 -1.63
C PRO A 102 15.30 5.20 -1.99
N ASN A 103 14.70 4.15 -1.47
CA ASN A 103 13.30 3.80 -1.71
C ASN A 103 12.33 4.92 -1.31
N SER A 104 12.67 5.77 -0.34
CA SER A 104 11.89 6.91 0.12
C SER A 104 11.86 8.10 -0.86
N VAL A 105 12.73 8.12 -1.89
CA VAL A 105 12.75 9.19 -2.89
C VAL A 105 11.64 9.00 -3.89
N LEU A 106 10.67 9.92 -3.89
CA LEU A 106 9.54 9.92 -4.81
C LEU A 106 9.97 10.39 -6.21
N PRO A 107 9.39 9.81 -7.28
CA PRO A 107 9.59 10.36 -8.62
C PRO A 107 8.97 11.75 -8.74
N ALA A 108 9.53 12.60 -9.61
CA ALA A 108 9.00 13.94 -9.88
C ALA A 108 7.61 13.92 -10.56
N ILE A 109 7.24 12.79 -11.17
CA ILE A 109 5.90 12.56 -11.73
C ILE A 109 5.02 11.96 -10.63
N ARG A 110 3.92 12.66 -10.28
CA ARG A 110 2.98 12.23 -9.23
C ARG A 110 1.65 11.81 -9.83
N PHE A 111 1.09 10.75 -9.27
CA PHE A 111 -0.29 10.35 -9.55
C PHE A 111 -1.26 11.26 -8.79
N ASP A 112 -2.22 11.83 -9.51
CA ASP A 112 -3.37 12.55 -8.95
C ASP A 112 -4.62 11.73 -9.25
N PRO A 113 -5.36 11.23 -8.24
CA PRO A 113 -6.57 10.44 -8.45
C PRO A 113 -7.77 11.28 -8.92
N VAL A 114 -7.69 12.62 -8.79
CA VAL A 114 -8.79 13.52 -9.13
C VAL A 114 -8.72 13.87 -10.63
N PRO A 115 -9.67 13.39 -11.46
CA PRO A 115 -9.70 13.74 -12.87
C PRO A 115 -9.95 15.25 -13.08
N PRO A 116 -9.40 15.85 -14.16
CA PRO A 116 -9.75 17.22 -14.53
C PRO A 116 -11.27 17.38 -14.71
N GLY A 117 -11.84 18.38 -14.07
CA GLY A 117 -13.29 18.63 -14.10
C GLY A 117 -14.15 17.70 -13.22
N ALA A 118 -13.54 16.80 -12.47
CA ALA A 118 -14.27 16.07 -11.45
C ALA A 118 -14.90 17.04 -10.46
N THR A 119 -16.18 16.84 -10.19
CA THR A 119 -16.86 17.59 -9.14
C THR A 119 -16.24 17.18 -7.81
N ALA A 120 -15.42 18.04 -7.23
CA ALA A 120 -14.98 17.83 -5.86
C ALA A 120 -16.22 17.53 -5.03
N LEU A 121 -16.24 16.44 -4.27
CA LEU A 121 -17.30 16.22 -3.31
C LEU A 121 -17.46 17.51 -2.51
N PRO A 122 -18.68 18.11 -2.44
CA PRO A 122 -18.87 19.31 -1.65
C PRO A 122 -18.32 19.03 -0.25
N ALA A 123 -17.52 19.94 0.28
CA ALA A 123 -17.08 19.87 1.66
C ALA A 123 -18.36 19.67 2.49
N ALA A 124 -18.47 18.49 3.08
CA ALA A 124 -19.49 17.97 3.95
C ALA A 124 -20.72 18.89 4.20
N ALA A 125 -21.65 18.92 3.27
CA ALA A 125 -22.89 19.66 3.47
C ALA A 125 -24.00 18.83 4.14
N ARG A 126 -23.72 17.58 4.52
CA ARG A 126 -24.71 16.71 5.14
C ARG A 126 -24.30 16.35 6.56
N ARG A 127 -24.67 17.19 7.54
CA ARG A 127 -24.78 16.76 8.94
C ARG A 127 -25.79 15.62 8.99
N ARG A 128 -25.30 14.39 8.96
CA ARG A 128 -26.14 13.22 9.20
C ARG A 128 -26.44 13.17 10.69
N THR A 129 -27.71 13.28 11.06
CA THR A 129 -28.15 13.06 12.43
C THR A 129 -27.77 11.65 12.85
N SER A 130 -26.99 11.54 13.90
CA SER A 130 -26.59 10.24 14.44
C SER A 130 -27.85 9.50 14.93
N PRO A 131 -28.06 8.23 14.53
CA PRO A 131 -29.04 7.38 15.19
C PRO A 131 -28.72 7.30 16.68
N ARG A 132 -29.74 7.15 17.52
CA ARG A 132 -29.58 7.00 18.97
C ARG A 132 -28.50 5.94 19.26
N ALA A 133 -27.53 6.31 20.08
CA ALA A 133 -26.46 5.45 20.52
C ALA A 133 -27.03 4.17 21.17
N GLY A 134 -26.80 3.00 20.54
CA GLY A 134 -26.99 1.73 21.24
C GLY A 134 -26.14 1.73 22.52
N LYS A 135 -26.53 0.97 23.53
CA LYS A 135 -25.81 0.90 24.80
C LYS A 135 -24.37 0.42 24.56
N ILE A 136 -23.39 1.32 24.78
CA ILE A 136 -21.98 0.92 24.84
C ILE A 136 -21.84 0.08 26.12
N PRO A 137 -21.22 -1.12 26.06
CA PRO A 137 -21.00 -1.93 27.26
C PRO A 137 -20.24 -1.09 28.30
N THR A 138 -20.86 -0.89 29.46
CA THR A 138 -20.21 -0.22 30.60
C THR A 138 -19.62 -1.21 31.58
N THR A 139 -19.83 -2.50 31.33
CA THR A 139 -19.39 -3.61 32.19
C THR A 139 -18.19 -4.29 31.54
N ARG A 140 -17.10 -4.40 32.31
CA ARG A 140 -15.93 -5.18 31.92
C ARG A 140 -16.29 -6.65 31.78
N PRO A 141 -15.87 -7.36 30.71
CA PRO A 141 -16.00 -8.80 30.60
C PRO A 141 -15.27 -9.52 31.72
N SER A 142 -15.82 -10.67 32.14
CA SER A 142 -15.25 -11.49 33.23
C SER A 142 -14.00 -12.26 32.81
N THR A 143 -13.88 -12.60 31.53
CA THR A 143 -12.74 -13.37 31.01
C THR A 143 -11.73 -12.52 30.26
N PRO A 144 -10.42 -12.84 30.34
CA PRO A 144 -9.40 -12.18 29.52
C PRO A 144 -9.65 -12.37 28.01
N SER A 145 -10.20 -13.50 27.60
CA SER A 145 -10.52 -13.77 26.20
C SER A 145 -11.60 -12.82 25.69
N ASP A 146 -12.70 -12.66 26.41
CA ASP A 146 -13.75 -11.72 26.01
C ASP A 146 -13.24 -10.28 25.95
N LEU A 147 -12.35 -9.90 26.89
CA LEU A 147 -11.71 -8.59 26.90
C LEU A 147 -10.85 -8.39 25.65
N ALA A 148 -10.10 -9.42 25.21
CA ALA A 148 -9.23 -9.37 24.04
C ALA A 148 -10.00 -9.19 22.72
N PHE A 149 -11.25 -9.61 22.66
CA PHE A 149 -12.10 -9.48 21.47
C PHE A 149 -13.00 -8.24 21.48
N LEU A 150 -12.94 -7.39 22.51
CA LEU A 150 -13.65 -6.10 22.45
C LEU A 150 -13.09 -5.21 21.32
N SER A 151 -13.99 -4.48 20.69
CA SER A 151 -13.66 -3.46 19.69
C SER A 151 -12.99 -2.24 20.32
N VAL A 152 -12.32 -1.42 19.52
CA VAL A 152 -11.77 -0.11 19.96
C VAL A 152 -12.88 0.76 20.56
N ALA A 153 -14.06 0.76 19.91
CA ALA A 153 -15.23 1.51 20.36
C ALA A 153 -15.75 1.07 21.74
N GLU A 154 -15.56 -0.20 22.12
CA GLU A 154 -15.94 -0.74 23.42
C GLU A 154 -14.84 -0.55 24.47
N LEU A 155 -13.58 -0.72 24.11
CA LEU A 155 -12.43 -0.55 25.01
C LEU A 155 -12.25 0.89 25.48
N GLY A 156 -12.43 1.88 24.60
CA GLY A 156 -12.26 3.29 24.91
C GLY A 156 -13.10 3.77 26.12
N PRO A 157 -14.42 3.50 26.17
CA PRO A 157 -15.24 3.79 27.36
C PRO A 157 -14.80 3.11 28.64
N LEU A 158 -14.34 1.84 28.58
CA LEU A 158 -13.86 1.09 29.75
C LEU A 158 -12.57 1.72 30.30
N LEU A 159 -11.65 2.13 29.43
CA LEU A 159 -10.44 2.85 29.80
C LEU A 159 -10.77 4.19 30.48
N ARG A 160 -11.65 5.01 29.89
CA ARG A 160 -12.10 6.29 30.46
C ARG A 160 -12.78 6.12 31.81
N ALA A 161 -13.56 5.06 31.97
CA ALA A 161 -14.21 4.71 33.24
C ALA A 161 -13.28 4.00 34.21
N ARG A 162 -12.02 3.76 33.85
CA ARG A 162 -11.02 3.02 34.62
C ARG A 162 -11.48 1.62 35.06
N LYS A 163 -12.32 0.97 34.23
CA LYS A 163 -12.77 -0.42 34.39
C LYS A 163 -11.71 -1.41 33.91
N VAL A 164 -10.80 -0.95 33.08
CA VAL A 164 -9.60 -1.63 32.59
C VAL A 164 -8.51 -0.57 32.45
N SER A 165 -7.25 -0.97 32.65
CA SER A 165 -6.10 -0.09 32.43
C SER A 165 -5.45 -0.34 31.06
N SER A 166 -4.74 0.65 30.55
CA SER A 166 -3.93 0.50 29.34
C SER A 166 -2.82 -0.53 29.54
N LEU A 167 -2.21 -0.55 30.75
CA LEU A 167 -1.21 -1.55 31.10
C LEU A 167 -1.77 -2.97 31.05
N GLU A 168 -2.98 -3.19 31.58
CA GLU A 168 -3.67 -4.48 31.53
C GLU A 168 -3.93 -4.91 30.07
N LEU A 169 -4.47 -4.03 29.22
CA LEU A 169 -4.72 -4.34 27.81
C LEU A 169 -3.43 -4.64 27.05
N THR A 170 -2.38 -3.88 27.33
CA THR A 170 -1.07 -4.06 26.71
C THR A 170 -0.44 -5.38 27.11
N GLN A 171 -0.50 -5.75 28.40
CA GLN A 171 -0.02 -7.04 28.87
C GLN A 171 -0.80 -8.20 28.25
N LEU A 172 -2.13 -8.10 28.21
CA LEU A 172 -2.99 -9.09 27.55
C LEU A 172 -2.61 -9.27 26.08
N ALA A 173 -2.37 -8.17 25.35
CA ALA A 173 -1.96 -8.22 23.94
C ALA A 173 -0.58 -8.90 23.77
N LEU A 174 0.40 -8.55 24.61
CA LEU A 174 1.73 -9.17 24.61
C LEU A 174 1.67 -10.67 24.90
N ASP A 175 0.91 -11.05 25.93
CA ASP A 175 0.75 -12.45 26.33
C ASP A 175 0.08 -13.28 25.23
N ARG A 176 -0.96 -12.74 24.58
CA ARG A 176 -1.63 -13.39 23.45
C ARG A 176 -0.71 -13.51 22.25
N LEU A 177 0.04 -12.47 21.89
CA LEU A 177 1.01 -12.52 20.79
C LEU A 177 2.08 -13.58 21.08
N LYS A 178 2.69 -13.58 22.27
CA LYS A 178 3.69 -14.59 22.66
C LYS A 178 3.13 -16.03 22.64
N LYS A 179 1.87 -16.20 23.06
CA LYS A 179 1.20 -17.52 23.09
C LYS A 179 0.86 -18.04 21.69
N PHE A 180 0.38 -17.18 20.82
CA PHE A 180 -0.23 -17.61 19.56
C PHE A 180 0.68 -17.41 18.33
N ASP A 181 1.69 -16.55 18.41
CA ASP A 181 2.61 -16.32 17.29
C ASP A 181 3.35 -17.59 16.81
N PRO A 182 3.75 -18.54 17.66
CA PRO A 182 4.34 -19.80 17.18
C PRO A 182 3.45 -20.60 16.22
N GLN A 183 2.12 -20.37 16.26
CA GLN A 183 1.16 -20.99 15.36
C GLN A 183 0.77 -20.07 14.18
N LEU A 184 0.82 -18.74 14.39
CA LEU A 184 0.33 -17.76 13.43
C LEU A 184 1.44 -17.17 12.55
N LEU A 185 2.66 -17.09 13.05
CA LEU A 185 3.81 -16.47 12.39
C LEU A 185 3.46 -15.04 11.90
N CYS A 186 2.84 -14.26 12.79
CA CYS A 186 2.33 -12.93 12.46
C CYS A 186 3.18 -11.78 13.01
N VAL A 187 4.19 -12.08 13.85
CA VAL A 187 5.04 -11.10 14.54
C VAL A 187 6.47 -11.13 13.99
N VAL A 188 6.97 -9.97 13.60
CA VAL A 188 8.41 -9.77 13.27
C VAL A 188 9.17 -9.38 14.52
N ASN A 189 8.68 -8.36 15.25
CA ASN A 189 9.27 -7.86 16.49
C ASN A 189 8.19 -7.43 17.48
N LEU A 190 8.35 -7.80 18.75
CA LEU A 190 7.59 -7.20 19.85
C LEU A 190 8.27 -5.90 20.30
N THR A 191 7.50 -4.86 20.52
CA THR A 191 7.98 -3.57 21.03
C THR A 191 7.69 -3.44 22.54
N GLU A 192 7.93 -4.48 23.30
CA GLU A 192 7.45 -4.69 24.69
C GLU A 192 7.82 -3.55 25.63
N GLU A 193 9.10 -3.16 25.71
CA GLU A 193 9.51 -2.05 26.59
C GLU A 193 8.84 -0.73 26.23
N ARG A 194 8.76 -0.41 24.92
CA ARG A 194 8.06 0.76 24.42
C ARG A 194 6.58 0.71 24.80
N ALA A 195 5.93 -0.43 24.53
CA ALA A 195 4.51 -0.64 24.80
C ALA A 195 4.18 -0.45 26.30
N LEU A 196 4.95 -1.07 27.18
CA LEU A 196 4.74 -0.95 28.62
C LEU A 196 4.96 0.48 29.13
N ARG A 197 5.95 1.23 28.58
CA ARG A 197 6.14 2.65 28.91
C ARG A 197 4.95 3.49 28.43
N GLN A 198 4.51 3.32 27.19
CA GLN A 198 3.37 4.04 26.62
C GLN A 198 2.09 3.75 27.39
N ALA A 199 1.85 2.49 27.78
CA ALA A 199 0.67 2.07 28.53
C ALA A 199 0.63 2.71 29.92
N ARG A 200 1.74 2.70 30.67
CA ARG A 200 1.82 3.37 31.98
C ARG A 200 1.58 4.87 31.86
N GLN A 201 2.15 5.50 30.82
CA GLN A 201 1.92 6.91 30.56
C GLN A 201 0.44 7.20 30.26
N ALA A 202 -0.20 6.36 29.44
CA ALA A 202 -1.63 6.48 29.14
C ALA A 202 -2.47 6.36 30.44
N ASP A 203 -2.19 5.40 31.30
CA ASP A 203 -2.91 5.23 32.58
C ASP A 203 -2.77 6.46 33.49
N VAL A 204 -1.58 7.05 33.57
CA VAL A 204 -1.34 8.29 34.34
C VAL A 204 -2.15 9.45 33.75
N GLU A 205 -2.18 9.60 32.42
CA GLU A 205 -2.94 10.67 31.76
C GLU A 205 -4.44 10.49 31.91
N ILE A 206 -4.95 9.27 31.70
CA ILE A 206 -6.36 8.93 31.86
C ILE A 206 -6.83 9.16 33.30
N SER A 207 -6.02 8.78 34.29
CA SER A 207 -6.34 9.00 35.72
C SER A 207 -6.49 10.47 36.09
N ARG A 208 -5.80 11.36 35.37
CA ARG A 208 -5.85 12.83 35.49
C ARG A 208 -6.93 13.46 34.60
N GLY A 209 -7.77 12.67 33.93
CA GLY A 209 -8.80 13.15 33.01
C GLY A 209 -8.27 13.66 31.67
N ARG A 210 -7.01 13.43 31.34
CA ARG A 210 -6.42 13.81 30.05
C ARG A 210 -6.62 12.71 29.04
N ILE A 211 -7.63 12.83 28.19
CA ILE A 211 -7.91 11.88 27.12
C ILE A 211 -7.45 12.50 25.79
N ARG A 212 -6.47 11.89 25.13
CA ARG A 212 -5.92 12.40 23.86
C ARG A 212 -6.86 12.15 22.67
N SER A 213 -7.43 10.94 22.60
CA SER A 213 -8.30 10.53 21.51
C SER A 213 -9.14 9.30 21.93
N PRO A 214 -10.06 8.82 21.07
CA PRO A 214 -10.72 7.52 21.28
C PRO A 214 -9.75 6.32 21.33
N LEU A 215 -8.55 6.46 20.80
CA LEU A 215 -7.51 5.41 20.76
C LEU A 215 -6.58 5.42 21.98
N HIS A 216 -6.76 6.36 22.91
CA HIS A 216 -5.84 6.54 24.03
C HIS A 216 -5.79 5.29 24.93
N GLY A 217 -4.59 4.71 25.05
CA GLY A 217 -4.32 3.49 25.81
C GLY A 217 -4.66 2.18 25.10
N ILE A 218 -5.06 2.22 23.82
CA ILE A 218 -5.41 1.04 23.02
C ILE A 218 -4.17 0.43 22.38
N PRO A 219 -3.88 -0.88 22.58
CA PRO A 219 -2.75 -1.55 21.91
C PRO A 219 -3.02 -1.76 20.42
N TRP A 220 -1.94 -1.66 19.60
CA TRP A 220 -2.01 -1.85 18.15
C TRP A 220 -0.72 -2.42 17.56
N GLY A 221 -0.78 -2.87 16.30
CA GLY A 221 0.36 -3.41 15.57
C GLY A 221 0.62 -2.72 14.23
N ALA A 222 1.90 -2.50 13.93
CA ALA A 222 2.37 -1.88 12.70
C ALA A 222 2.83 -2.94 11.69
N LYS A 223 2.29 -2.95 10.48
CA LYS A 223 2.88 -3.74 9.38
C LYS A 223 4.37 -3.39 9.24
N ASP A 224 5.23 -4.39 9.08
CA ASP A 224 6.68 -4.23 9.16
C ASP A 224 7.34 -3.58 7.93
N LEU A 225 6.57 -2.80 7.19
CA LEU A 225 7.05 -1.82 6.22
C LEU A 225 7.07 -0.39 6.79
N LEU A 226 6.49 -0.18 7.98
CA LEU A 226 6.44 1.11 8.67
C LEU A 226 7.68 1.28 9.55
N ALA A 227 8.42 2.35 9.34
CA ALA A 227 9.62 2.68 10.10
C ALA A 227 9.29 3.04 11.56
N VAL A 228 9.96 2.37 12.49
CA VAL A 228 9.87 2.62 13.94
C VAL A 228 11.29 2.64 14.49
N PRO A 229 11.85 3.80 14.87
CA PRO A 229 13.20 3.88 15.40
C PRO A 229 13.42 2.97 16.61
N GLY A 230 14.60 2.34 16.65
CA GLY A 230 14.97 1.38 17.70
C GLY A 230 14.49 -0.05 17.44
N TYR A 231 13.77 -0.29 16.34
CA TYR A 231 13.33 -1.63 15.93
C TYR A 231 13.64 -1.88 14.46
N PRO A 232 14.08 -3.09 14.08
CA PRO A 232 14.28 -3.44 12.68
C PRO A 232 13.00 -3.23 11.86
N THR A 233 13.15 -2.76 10.63
CA THR A 233 12.08 -2.64 9.64
C THR A 233 12.49 -3.47 8.43
N THR A 234 12.00 -4.72 8.37
CA THR A 234 12.60 -5.78 7.57
C THR A 234 12.00 -5.94 6.18
N TRP A 235 10.84 -5.31 5.94
CA TRP A 235 10.07 -5.47 4.70
C TRP A 235 9.74 -6.94 4.36
N GLY A 236 9.78 -7.83 5.39
CA GLY A 236 9.56 -9.27 5.27
C GLY A 236 10.70 -10.02 4.57
N SER A 237 11.81 -9.38 4.23
CA SER A 237 12.91 -9.91 3.45
C SER A 237 14.13 -10.24 4.31
N PRO A 238 14.83 -11.37 4.07
CA PRO A 238 16.11 -11.65 4.72
C PRO A 238 17.17 -10.61 4.37
N LEU A 239 17.05 -9.93 3.22
CA LEU A 239 17.97 -8.89 2.77
C LEU A 239 18.01 -7.66 3.69
N PHE A 240 16.93 -7.42 4.43
CA PHE A 240 16.74 -6.25 5.30
C PHE A 240 16.43 -6.64 6.76
N LYS A 241 16.70 -7.89 7.15
CA LYS A 241 16.37 -8.40 8.48
C LYS A 241 16.93 -7.55 9.63
N GLU A 242 18.09 -6.95 9.45
CA GLU A 242 18.76 -6.11 10.45
C GLU A 242 18.66 -4.60 10.12
N GLN A 243 17.77 -4.21 9.18
CA GLN A 243 17.66 -2.82 8.75
C GLN A 243 17.07 -1.93 9.85
N MET A 244 17.84 -0.95 10.30
CA MET A 244 17.43 0.07 11.24
C MET A 244 17.20 1.39 10.52
N LEU A 245 15.96 1.91 10.53
CA LEU A 245 15.62 3.19 9.96
C LEU A 245 15.55 4.25 11.07
N ALA A 246 16.18 5.40 10.83
CA ALA A 246 16.23 6.50 11.81
C ALA A 246 14.93 7.33 11.83
N GLU A 247 14.16 7.30 10.74
CA GLU A 247 12.91 8.01 10.60
C GLU A 247 11.75 7.29 11.29
N THR A 248 10.74 8.04 11.68
CA THR A 248 9.46 7.49 12.17
C THR A 248 8.40 7.65 11.08
N ALA A 249 7.68 6.57 10.76
CA ALA A 249 6.56 6.66 9.84
C ALA A 249 5.47 7.60 10.41
N THR A 250 4.93 8.50 9.58
CA THR A 250 3.91 9.48 10.00
C THR A 250 2.70 8.83 10.68
N VAL A 251 2.29 7.65 10.22
CA VAL A 251 1.20 6.89 10.86
C VAL A 251 1.55 6.52 12.31
N VAL A 252 2.81 6.15 12.58
CA VAL A 252 3.29 5.85 13.93
C VAL A 252 3.31 7.12 14.78
N GLU A 253 3.85 8.23 14.26
CA GLU A 253 3.84 9.54 14.96
C GLU A 253 2.42 9.95 15.38
N ARG A 254 1.45 9.80 14.46
CA ARG A 254 0.05 10.17 14.70
C ARG A 254 -0.65 9.27 15.71
N LEU A 255 -0.42 7.96 15.66
CA LEU A 255 -0.97 7.03 16.63
C LEU A 255 -0.35 7.21 18.02
N ASP A 256 0.94 7.53 18.09
CA ASP A 256 1.59 7.93 19.36
C ASP A 256 0.98 9.23 19.92
N ALA A 257 0.76 10.23 19.06
CA ALA A 257 0.10 11.49 19.45
C ALA A 257 -1.35 11.25 19.91
N ALA A 258 -2.06 10.32 19.29
CA ALA A 258 -3.39 9.88 19.69
C ALA A 258 -3.41 9.10 21.02
N GLY A 259 -2.25 8.69 21.53
CA GLY A 259 -2.08 7.93 22.75
C GLY A 259 -2.26 6.42 22.59
N ALA A 260 -2.28 5.90 21.36
CA ALA A 260 -2.31 4.46 21.10
C ALA A 260 -0.95 3.81 21.46
N VAL A 261 -0.97 2.53 21.83
CA VAL A 261 0.20 1.81 22.34
C VAL A 261 0.71 0.83 21.29
N LEU A 262 1.89 1.09 20.72
CA LEU A 262 2.50 0.18 19.75
C LEU A 262 3.08 -1.04 20.44
N VAL A 263 2.55 -2.24 20.10
CA VAL A 263 2.91 -3.52 20.76
C VAL A 263 3.81 -4.39 19.90
N ALA A 264 3.65 -4.34 18.58
CA ALA A 264 4.38 -5.21 17.67
C ALA A 264 4.58 -4.61 16.29
N LYS A 265 5.68 -5.02 15.64
CA LYS A 265 5.87 -4.98 14.19
C LYS A 265 5.38 -6.30 13.62
N LEU A 266 4.43 -6.26 12.70
CA LEU A 266 3.68 -7.41 12.20
C LEU A 266 4.14 -7.83 10.82
N ALA A 267 4.17 -9.14 10.58
CA ALA A 267 4.67 -9.75 9.37
C ALA A 267 3.91 -9.28 8.11
N LEU A 268 4.64 -9.19 7.03
CA LEU A 268 4.12 -8.98 5.68
C LEU A 268 4.82 -9.94 4.74
N GLY A 269 4.15 -10.33 3.66
CA GLY A 269 4.83 -11.04 2.59
C GLY A 269 5.98 -10.21 2.05
N GLU A 270 7.08 -10.87 1.69
CA GLU A 270 8.33 -10.22 1.27
C GLU A 270 8.09 -9.13 0.23
N PHE A 271 8.59 -7.91 0.49
CA PHE A 271 8.33 -6.71 -0.32
C PHE A 271 6.86 -6.52 -0.68
N ALA A 272 5.97 -6.74 0.29
CA ALA A 272 4.53 -6.58 0.17
C ALA A 272 3.88 -7.50 -0.89
N GLN A 273 4.35 -8.76 -1.06
CA GLN A 273 3.71 -9.78 -1.90
C GLN A 273 3.31 -11.02 -1.08
N GLY A 274 2.01 -11.35 -1.08
CA GLY A 274 1.51 -12.55 -0.40
C GLY A 274 1.74 -12.55 1.11
N ASP A 275 1.85 -13.74 1.70
CA ASP A 275 1.96 -13.96 3.15
C ASP A 275 3.24 -14.72 3.56
N VAL A 276 4.13 -14.97 2.61
CA VAL A 276 5.42 -15.63 2.84
C VAL A 276 6.51 -14.59 3.06
N TRP A 277 7.22 -14.72 4.18
CA TRP A 277 8.31 -13.84 4.59
C TRP A 277 9.46 -14.67 5.18
N TYR A 278 10.57 -14.08 5.55
CA TYR A 278 11.75 -14.85 6.02
C TYR A 278 11.48 -15.66 7.30
N GLY A 279 10.44 -15.34 8.07
CA GLY A 279 10.02 -16.12 9.25
C GLY A 279 9.03 -17.25 8.93
N GLY A 280 8.63 -17.43 7.67
CA GLY A 280 7.69 -18.46 7.23
C GLY A 280 6.43 -17.90 6.56
N THR A 281 5.33 -18.63 6.65
CA THR A 281 4.02 -18.22 6.11
C THR A 281 3.09 -17.83 7.23
N THR A 282 2.65 -16.58 7.27
CA THR A 282 1.65 -16.12 8.26
C THR A 282 0.33 -16.85 8.04
N LYS A 283 -0.30 -17.34 9.13
CA LYS A 283 -1.44 -18.24 9.07
C LYS A 283 -2.79 -17.55 9.23
N ASN A 284 -3.80 -18.17 8.60
CA ASN A 284 -5.20 -17.82 8.79
C ASN A 284 -5.68 -18.35 10.16
N PRO A 285 -6.14 -17.51 11.11
CA PRO A 285 -6.61 -17.96 12.42
C PRO A 285 -7.83 -18.89 12.36
N TRP A 286 -8.63 -18.83 11.30
CA TRP A 286 -9.78 -19.72 11.11
C TRP A 286 -9.37 -21.12 10.66
N LYS A 287 -8.25 -21.24 9.96
CA LYS A 287 -7.74 -22.49 9.40
C LYS A 287 -6.21 -22.42 9.28
N THR A 288 -5.52 -22.85 10.33
CA THR A 288 -4.07 -22.64 10.50
C THR A 288 -3.18 -23.48 9.56
N ASP A 289 -3.73 -24.40 8.79
CA ASP A 289 -3.06 -25.06 7.67
C ASP A 289 -3.00 -24.19 6.41
N GLN A 290 -3.77 -23.10 6.36
CA GLN A 290 -3.77 -22.12 5.27
C GLN A 290 -2.99 -20.86 5.66
N GLY A 291 -2.44 -20.19 4.64
CA GLY A 291 -1.89 -18.85 4.77
C GLY A 291 -2.99 -17.79 4.97
N SER A 292 -2.62 -16.67 5.58
CA SER A 292 -3.50 -15.53 5.83
C SER A 292 -3.85 -14.72 4.59
N SER A 293 -3.24 -15.05 3.44
CA SER A 293 -3.13 -14.11 2.33
C SER A 293 -2.39 -12.82 2.75
N GLY A 294 -2.20 -11.89 1.82
CA GLY A 294 -1.37 -10.73 2.11
C GLY A 294 -1.58 -9.57 1.12
N SER A 295 -0.71 -8.62 1.25
CA SER A 295 0.56 -8.57 1.99
C SER A 295 0.46 -8.06 3.44
N SER A 296 -0.69 -7.54 3.91
CA SER A 296 -0.92 -7.21 5.34
C SER A 296 -1.26 -8.48 6.12
N ALA A 297 -0.42 -9.49 6.01
CA ALA A 297 -0.60 -10.84 6.54
C ALA A 297 -0.72 -10.84 8.08
N GLY A 298 0.30 -10.34 8.77
CA GLY A 298 0.35 -10.22 10.22
C GLY A 298 -0.73 -9.28 10.78
N PRO A 299 -0.97 -8.09 10.19
CA PRO A 299 -2.08 -7.22 10.58
C PRO A 299 -3.44 -7.92 10.61
N ALA A 300 -3.80 -8.68 9.56
CA ALA A 300 -5.06 -9.41 9.52
C ALA A 300 -5.10 -10.55 10.54
N SER A 301 -4.04 -11.38 10.59
CA SER A 301 -3.97 -12.54 11.46
C SER A 301 -4.01 -12.16 12.96
N ALA A 302 -3.22 -11.15 13.37
CA ALA A 302 -3.19 -10.70 14.77
C ALA A 302 -4.51 -10.05 15.20
N THR A 303 -5.18 -9.32 14.32
CA THR A 303 -6.49 -8.71 14.60
C THR A 303 -7.59 -9.77 14.68
N ALA A 304 -7.62 -10.73 13.75
CA ALA A 304 -8.62 -11.80 13.72
C ALA A 304 -8.53 -12.73 14.93
N SER A 305 -7.31 -13.04 15.39
CA SER A 305 -7.07 -13.90 16.54
C SER A 305 -7.30 -13.22 17.90
N GLY A 306 -7.72 -11.96 17.92
CA GLY A 306 -7.90 -11.20 19.16
C GLY A 306 -6.58 -10.90 19.90
N CYS A 307 -5.43 -10.99 19.22
CA CYS A 307 -4.16 -10.55 19.79
C CYS A 307 -4.09 -9.03 19.88
N LEU A 308 -4.71 -8.34 18.94
CA LEU A 308 -4.75 -6.87 18.89
C LEU A 308 -6.15 -6.38 18.53
N PRO A 309 -6.61 -5.25 19.09
CA PRO A 309 -7.86 -4.60 18.67
C PRO A 309 -7.82 -4.09 17.23
N PHE A 310 -6.68 -3.56 16.78
CA PHE A 310 -6.46 -3.09 15.42
C PHE A 310 -4.99 -3.15 15.00
N ALA A 311 -4.78 -3.07 13.72
CA ALA A 311 -3.47 -2.94 13.11
C ALA A 311 -3.51 -1.99 11.90
N ILE A 312 -2.35 -1.50 11.49
CA ILE A 312 -2.20 -0.74 10.24
C ILE A 312 -1.60 -1.65 9.18
N GLY A 313 -2.32 -1.76 8.06
CA GLY A 313 -1.90 -2.43 6.84
C GLY A 313 -1.59 -1.46 5.71
N SER A 314 -1.21 -2.01 4.56
CA SER A 314 -1.03 -1.25 3.31
C SER A 314 -1.63 -1.99 2.14
N GLU A 315 -2.03 -1.25 1.11
CA GLU A 315 -2.49 -1.82 -0.14
C GLU A 315 -1.95 -1.07 -1.35
N THR A 316 -1.31 -1.83 -2.23
CA THR A 316 -1.02 -1.43 -3.61
C THR A 316 -2.10 -1.98 -4.53
N LEU A 317 -2.33 -3.32 -4.43
CA LEU A 317 -3.38 -4.05 -5.16
C LEU A 317 -3.82 -5.25 -4.33
N GLY A 318 -4.86 -5.10 -3.51
CA GLY A 318 -5.47 -6.18 -2.74
C GLY A 318 -4.85 -6.47 -1.36
N SER A 319 -3.80 -5.75 -0.96
CA SER A 319 -3.02 -6.10 0.24
C SER A 319 -3.67 -5.72 1.58
N ILE A 320 -4.82 -5.07 1.59
CA ILE A 320 -5.75 -4.95 2.73
C ILE A 320 -6.95 -5.87 2.48
N VAL A 321 -7.54 -5.81 1.26
CA VAL A 321 -8.75 -6.54 0.91
C VAL A 321 -8.55 -8.06 1.02
N SER A 322 -7.48 -8.62 0.45
CA SER A 322 -7.22 -10.06 0.44
C SER A 322 -7.03 -10.66 1.83
N PRO A 323 -6.12 -10.15 2.69
CA PRO A 323 -5.94 -10.72 4.02
C PRO A 323 -7.13 -10.41 4.94
N ALA A 324 -7.83 -9.28 4.77
CA ALA A 324 -9.06 -9.01 5.51
C ALA A 324 -10.16 -10.04 5.18
N THR A 325 -10.34 -10.37 3.90
CA THR A 325 -11.24 -11.45 3.45
C THR A 325 -10.86 -12.79 4.08
N ARG A 326 -9.59 -13.18 3.95
CA ARG A 326 -9.10 -14.48 4.38
C ARG A 326 -9.18 -14.68 5.90
N CYS A 327 -8.90 -13.63 6.67
CA CYS A 327 -8.89 -13.69 8.13
C CYS A 327 -10.21 -13.21 8.77
N GLY A 328 -11.21 -12.76 7.99
CA GLY A 328 -12.51 -12.35 8.52
C GLY A 328 -12.45 -11.08 9.37
N VAL A 329 -11.63 -10.10 8.98
CA VAL A 329 -11.57 -8.78 9.62
C VAL A 329 -12.12 -7.71 8.69
N THR A 330 -12.41 -6.54 9.25
CA THR A 330 -12.80 -5.35 8.48
C THR A 330 -11.56 -4.56 8.11
N GLY A 331 -11.36 -4.28 6.83
CA GLY A 331 -10.26 -3.46 6.33
C GLY A 331 -10.78 -2.20 5.62
N LEU A 332 -10.21 -1.05 5.94
CA LEU A 332 -10.42 0.18 5.17
C LEU A 332 -9.17 0.45 4.33
N ARG A 333 -9.35 0.42 3.02
CA ARG A 333 -8.40 1.01 2.06
C ARG A 333 -8.90 2.41 1.75
N PRO A 334 -8.26 3.48 2.23
CA PRO A 334 -8.70 4.84 1.94
C PRO A 334 -8.39 5.27 0.50
N THR A 335 -8.93 6.39 0.08
CA THR A 335 -8.55 7.07 -1.16
C THR A 335 -7.04 7.27 -1.21
N PHE A 336 -6.42 7.13 -2.40
CA PHE A 336 -5.01 7.46 -2.59
C PHE A 336 -4.76 8.92 -2.16
N GLY A 337 -3.70 9.12 -1.38
CA GLY A 337 -3.37 10.46 -0.88
C GLY A 337 -4.21 10.92 0.32
N ARG A 338 -4.84 10.00 1.07
CA ARG A 338 -5.51 10.33 2.34
C ARG A 338 -4.62 10.18 3.56
N VAL A 339 -3.71 9.22 3.53
CA VAL A 339 -2.79 8.91 4.62
C VAL A 339 -1.37 9.05 4.10
N SER A 340 -0.52 9.78 4.83
CA SER A 340 0.89 9.92 4.49
C SER A 340 1.61 8.58 4.52
N ARG A 341 2.42 8.34 3.49
CA ARG A 341 3.29 7.16 3.35
C ARG A 341 4.73 7.45 3.75
N HIS A 342 5.00 8.64 4.29
CA HIS A 342 6.33 8.96 4.80
C HIS A 342 6.76 7.94 5.85
N GLY A 343 7.98 7.40 5.71
CA GLY A 343 8.52 6.34 6.57
C GLY A 343 7.93 4.95 6.31
N ALA A 344 7.17 4.77 5.26
CA ALA A 344 6.74 3.46 4.77
C ALA A 344 7.55 3.03 3.55
N MET A 345 7.88 1.73 3.44
CA MET A 345 8.45 1.16 2.22
C MET A 345 7.54 1.44 1.03
N ALA A 346 8.07 2.01 -0.03
CA ALA A 346 7.35 2.14 -1.29
C ALA A 346 7.46 0.84 -2.11
N LEU A 347 6.32 0.37 -2.61
CA LEU A 347 6.21 -0.65 -3.64
C LEU A 347 5.80 -0.02 -4.97
N SER A 348 4.81 0.87 -4.92
CA SER A 348 4.34 1.65 -6.06
C SER A 348 3.99 3.06 -5.61
N TRP A 349 4.73 4.05 -6.08
CA TRP A 349 4.52 5.45 -5.68
C TRP A 349 3.15 5.98 -6.12
N SER A 350 2.53 5.40 -7.15
CA SER A 350 1.24 5.82 -7.68
C SER A 350 0.05 4.99 -7.20
N MET A 351 0.29 3.90 -6.42
CA MET A 351 -0.79 2.99 -6.01
C MET A 351 -0.80 2.65 -4.51
N ASP A 352 0.26 2.90 -3.74
CA ASP A 352 0.33 2.53 -2.32
C ASP A 352 -0.59 3.38 -1.45
N LYS A 353 -1.28 2.73 -0.53
CA LYS A 353 -2.17 3.33 0.47
C LYS A 353 -1.97 2.64 1.81
N LEU A 354 -2.05 3.38 2.91
CA LEU A 354 -2.05 2.85 4.28
C LEU A 354 -3.47 2.90 4.82
N GLY A 355 -3.89 1.87 5.55
CA GLY A 355 -5.23 1.84 6.13
C GLY A 355 -5.37 0.89 7.31
N PRO A 356 -6.41 1.10 8.15
CA PRO A 356 -6.67 0.29 9.31
C PRO A 356 -7.27 -1.07 8.96
N MET A 357 -6.90 -2.07 9.75
CA MET A 357 -7.49 -3.40 9.80
C MET A 357 -7.99 -3.65 11.22
N CYS A 358 -9.29 -3.79 11.37
CA CYS A 358 -10.00 -3.82 12.64
C CYS A 358 -11.04 -4.95 12.63
N ARG A 359 -11.75 -5.16 13.75
CA ARG A 359 -12.89 -6.07 13.75
C ARG A 359 -14.18 -5.41 13.29
N SER A 360 -14.30 -4.09 13.34
CA SER A 360 -15.51 -3.36 12.93
C SER A 360 -15.23 -2.15 12.03
N ALA A 361 -16.22 -1.76 11.23
CA ALA A 361 -16.19 -0.54 10.44
C ALA A 361 -16.09 0.71 11.32
N THR A 362 -16.73 0.69 12.49
CA THR A 362 -16.63 1.77 13.47
C THR A 362 -15.20 1.96 13.94
N ASP A 363 -14.49 0.88 14.26
CA ASP A 363 -13.07 0.95 14.65
C ASP A 363 -12.19 1.46 13.52
N CYS A 364 -12.44 1.01 12.27
CA CYS A 364 -11.74 1.54 11.10
C CYS A 364 -11.91 3.06 10.98
N GLY A 365 -13.11 3.59 11.21
CA GLY A 365 -13.37 5.02 11.22
C GLY A 365 -12.63 5.77 12.33
N LEU A 366 -12.61 5.24 13.56
CA LEU A 366 -11.88 5.82 14.68
C LEU A 366 -10.37 5.88 14.43
N VAL A 367 -9.79 4.79 13.90
CA VAL A 367 -8.37 4.73 13.57
C VAL A 367 -8.04 5.64 12.40
N PHE A 368 -8.85 5.63 11.33
CA PHE A 368 -8.63 6.49 10.17
C PHE A 368 -8.70 7.98 10.54
N ALA A 369 -9.60 8.38 11.44
CA ALA A 369 -9.69 9.74 11.95
C ALA A 369 -8.37 10.23 12.59
N ALA A 370 -7.59 9.32 13.18
CA ALA A 370 -6.31 9.66 13.79
C ALA A 370 -5.14 9.76 12.79
N ILE A 371 -5.21 9.03 11.66
CA ILE A 371 -4.03 8.89 10.78
C ILE A 371 -4.11 9.67 9.46
N HIS A 372 -5.30 10.19 9.06
CA HIS A 372 -5.48 10.89 7.78
C HIS A 372 -4.94 12.33 7.78
N GLY A 373 -4.76 12.88 6.59
CA GLY A 373 -4.42 14.29 6.36
C GLY A 373 -2.92 14.55 6.12
N PRO A 374 -2.55 15.77 5.67
CA PRO A 374 -1.18 16.13 5.31
C PRO A 374 -0.24 16.19 6.52
N ASP A 375 1.03 15.89 6.28
CA ASP A 375 2.11 15.97 7.26
C ASP A 375 3.27 16.88 6.79
N GLY A 376 3.17 17.41 5.57
CA GLY A 376 4.22 18.18 4.93
C GLY A 376 5.40 17.34 4.42
N LYS A 377 5.38 16.00 4.60
CA LYS A 377 6.45 15.07 4.23
C LYS A 377 6.08 14.24 2.98
N ASP A 378 4.83 13.77 2.86
CA ASP A 378 4.32 13.12 1.65
C ASP A 378 3.54 14.13 0.80
N PRO A 379 4.11 14.56 -0.35
CA PRO A 379 3.49 15.60 -1.18
C PRO A 379 2.25 15.13 -1.95
N THR A 380 1.88 13.85 -1.85
CA THR A 380 0.68 13.30 -2.50
C THR A 380 -0.56 13.39 -1.61
N VAL A 381 -0.41 13.81 -0.35
CA VAL A 381 -1.54 13.83 0.60
C VAL A 381 -2.39 15.07 0.41
N TYR A 382 -3.69 14.83 0.28
CA TYR A 382 -4.70 15.87 0.19
C TYR A 382 -5.17 16.33 1.57
N ASP A 383 -5.28 17.64 1.74
CA ASP A 383 -5.98 18.23 2.89
C ASP A 383 -7.49 18.22 2.61
N ARG A 384 -8.15 17.16 3.07
CA ARG A 384 -9.58 16.96 2.95
C ARG A 384 -10.16 16.57 4.31
N PRO A 385 -11.25 17.19 4.76
CA PRO A 385 -11.88 16.83 6.03
C PRO A 385 -12.38 15.37 5.99
N PHE A 386 -12.48 14.78 7.17
CA PHE A 386 -13.14 13.50 7.39
C PHE A 386 -14.30 13.73 8.37
N ASP A 387 -15.46 14.07 7.81
CA ASP A 387 -16.66 14.36 8.58
C ASP A 387 -17.49 13.08 8.77
N TRP A 388 -17.02 12.24 9.68
CA TRP A 388 -17.61 10.96 10.03
C TRP A 388 -17.83 10.87 11.54
N GLN A 389 -18.96 10.27 11.92
CA GLN A 389 -19.28 9.97 13.31
C GLN A 389 -19.59 8.48 13.46
N PRO A 390 -19.20 7.85 14.57
CA PRO A 390 -19.68 6.51 14.89
C PRO A 390 -21.20 6.45 14.80
N ARG A 391 -21.72 5.47 14.04
CA ARG A 391 -23.17 5.29 13.81
C ARG A 391 -23.82 6.39 12.96
N SER A 392 -23.10 7.00 12.05
CA SER A 392 -23.71 7.80 10.98
C SER A 392 -24.79 6.96 10.28
N GLY A 393 -26.00 7.51 10.13
CA GLY A 393 -27.07 6.84 9.38
C GLY A 393 -26.77 6.78 7.89
N ILE A 394 -27.44 5.87 7.19
CA ILE A 394 -27.34 5.70 5.73
C ILE A 394 -28.46 6.41 4.98
N THR A 395 -29.36 7.11 5.66
CA THR A 395 -30.47 7.84 5.05
C THR A 395 -29.96 8.85 4.02
N GLY A 396 -30.50 8.77 2.81
CA GLY A 396 -30.12 9.63 1.70
C GLY A 396 -28.83 9.26 0.99
N LEU A 397 -28.18 8.12 1.34
CA LEU A 397 -27.14 7.52 0.51
C LEU A 397 -27.76 6.86 -0.73
N ARG A 398 -27.18 7.16 -1.88
CA ARG A 398 -27.48 6.45 -3.13
C ARG A 398 -26.55 5.25 -3.20
N ILE A 399 -27.09 4.05 -3.16
CA ILE A 399 -26.31 2.82 -3.09
C ILE A 399 -26.44 2.08 -4.40
N GLY A 400 -25.30 1.89 -5.07
CA GLY A 400 -25.20 1.04 -6.25
C GLY A 400 -24.74 -0.37 -5.89
N TYR A 401 -24.89 -1.28 -6.84
CA TYR A 401 -24.29 -2.62 -6.80
C TYR A 401 -23.79 -3.03 -8.18
N LEU A 402 -22.66 -3.74 -8.25
CA LEU A 402 -22.09 -4.24 -9.51
C LEU A 402 -22.92 -5.43 -10.02
N LYS A 403 -23.96 -5.14 -10.82
CA LYS A 403 -24.94 -6.13 -11.26
C LYS A 403 -24.28 -7.37 -11.87
N GLY A 404 -23.46 -7.20 -12.92
CA GLY A 404 -22.81 -8.32 -13.59
C GLY A 404 -21.88 -9.13 -12.69
N ALA A 405 -21.26 -8.50 -11.68
CA ALA A 405 -20.41 -9.21 -10.72
C ALA A 405 -21.22 -10.08 -9.74
N PHE A 406 -22.41 -9.64 -9.32
CA PHE A 406 -23.31 -10.42 -8.48
C PHE A 406 -24.02 -11.54 -9.25
N GLU A 407 -24.29 -11.33 -10.53
CA GLU A 407 -24.93 -12.33 -11.40
C GLU A 407 -23.96 -13.43 -11.88
N ALA A 408 -22.66 -13.14 -11.93
CA ALA A 408 -21.63 -14.10 -12.35
C ALA A 408 -21.61 -15.34 -11.45
N GLU A 409 -21.22 -16.49 -12.02
CA GLU A 409 -21.04 -17.72 -11.25
C GLU A 409 -19.67 -17.73 -10.55
N HIS A 410 -19.70 -17.88 -9.22
CA HIS A 410 -18.49 -18.00 -8.39
C HIS A 410 -18.84 -18.69 -7.05
N PRO A 411 -17.85 -19.24 -6.33
CA PRO A 411 -18.09 -20.07 -5.14
C PRO A 411 -18.84 -19.37 -3.99
N THR A 412 -18.75 -18.05 -3.88
CA THR A 412 -19.37 -17.27 -2.81
C THR A 412 -20.67 -16.56 -3.21
N LYS A 413 -21.20 -16.81 -4.41
CA LYS A 413 -22.38 -16.14 -4.97
C LYS A 413 -23.59 -16.13 -4.02
N ALA A 414 -23.86 -17.23 -3.33
CA ALA A 414 -24.99 -17.33 -2.43
C ALA A 414 -24.88 -16.32 -1.25
N PHE A 415 -23.69 -16.13 -0.72
CA PHE A 415 -23.43 -15.14 0.34
C PHE A 415 -23.58 -13.72 -0.19
N ASP A 416 -23.13 -13.47 -1.41
CA ASP A 416 -23.19 -12.15 -2.03
C ASP A 416 -24.64 -11.77 -2.35
N LEU A 417 -25.47 -12.72 -2.84
CA LEU A 417 -26.90 -12.48 -3.04
C LEU A 417 -27.63 -12.24 -1.73
N ALA A 418 -27.31 -12.98 -0.66
CA ALA A 418 -27.88 -12.72 0.67
C ALA A 418 -27.52 -11.31 1.19
N ALA A 419 -26.35 -10.78 0.82
CA ALA A 419 -25.98 -9.42 1.17
C ALA A 419 -26.86 -8.36 0.47
N ILE A 420 -27.29 -8.60 -0.76
CA ILE A 420 -28.27 -7.74 -1.46
C ILE A 420 -29.58 -7.67 -0.68
N GLU A 421 -30.07 -8.82 -0.20
CA GLU A 421 -31.29 -8.89 0.62
C GLU A 421 -31.14 -8.08 1.93
N VAL A 422 -30.00 -8.22 2.61
CA VAL A 422 -29.70 -7.42 3.82
C VAL A 422 -29.69 -5.94 3.51
N LEU A 423 -29.05 -5.50 2.43
CA LEU A 423 -28.99 -4.10 2.03
C LEU A 423 -30.40 -3.56 1.73
N GLN A 424 -31.25 -4.31 1.04
CA GLN A 424 -32.64 -3.96 0.80
C GLN A 424 -33.43 -3.87 2.12
N GLY A 425 -33.21 -4.81 3.03
CA GLY A 425 -33.81 -4.81 4.38
C GLY A 425 -33.43 -3.61 5.23
N LEU A 426 -32.30 -2.94 4.95
CA LEU A 426 -31.91 -1.68 5.56
C LEU A 426 -32.67 -0.46 4.99
N GLY A 427 -33.62 -0.67 4.07
CA GLY A 427 -34.42 0.38 3.44
C GLY A 427 -33.70 1.11 2.32
N THR A 428 -32.68 0.49 1.71
CA THR A 428 -31.92 1.08 0.60
C THR A 428 -32.51 0.68 -0.74
N ALA A 429 -32.67 1.65 -1.65
CA ALA A 429 -32.93 1.38 -3.06
C ALA A 429 -31.59 1.15 -3.76
N LEU A 430 -31.38 -0.06 -4.27
CA LEU A 430 -30.13 -0.44 -4.94
C LEU A 430 -30.18 -0.11 -6.44
N VAL A 431 -29.21 0.65 -6.92
CA VAL A 431 -29.06 1.02 -8.33
C VAL A 431 -28.07 0.07 -9.01
N PRO A 432 -28.47 -0.65 -10.07
CA PRO A 432 -27.52 -1.47 -10.82
C PRO A 432 -26.51 -0.57 -11.56
N ILE A 433 -25.24 -0.86 -11.41
CA ILE A 433 -24.17 -0.19 -12.15
C ILE A 433 -23.16 -1.22 -12.70
N GLU A 434 -22.39 -0.79 -13.70
CA GLU A 434 -21.28 -1.56 -14.26
C GLU A 434 -20.03 -0.68 -14.30
N LEU A 435 -18.89 -1.28 -14.02
CA LEU A 435 -17.60 -0.60 -14.22
C LEU A 435 -17.22 -0.64 -15.70
N PRO A 436 -16.43 0.36 -16.18
CA PRO A 436 -15.98 0.40 -17.57
C PRO A 436 -15.21 -0.87 -17.96
N THR A 437 -15.57 -1.49 -19.09
CA THR A 437 -14.96 -2.72 -19.62
C THR A 437 -14.27 -2.53 -20.96
N GLU A 438 -14.48 -1.40 -21.63
CA GLU A 438 -13.96 -1.09 -22.96
C GLU A 438 -12.46 -0.76 -22.98
N LEU A 439 -11.85 -0.55 -21.81
CA LEU A 439 -10.41 -0.31 -21.69
C LEU A 439 -9.68 -1.58 -21.22
N PRO A 440 -8.44 -1.81 -21.65
CA PRO A 440 -7.66 -3.00 -21.28
C PRO A 440 -7.14 -2.89 -19.85
N THR A 441 -8.02 -2.77 -18.86
CA THR A 441 -7.70 -2.51 -17.45
C THR A 441 -6.70 -3.52 -16.89
N ALA A 442 -6.80 -4.79 -17.27
CA ALA A 442 -5.86 -5.83 -16.83
C ALA A 442 -4.41 -5.57 -17.28
N ALA A 443 -4.21 -4.98 -18.46
CA ALA A 443 -2.88 -4.63 -18.96
C ALA A 443 -2.25 -3.47 -18.19
N LEU A 444 -3.05 -2.61 -17.53
CA LEU A 444 -2.54 -1.50 -16.73
C LEU A 444 -1.75 -1.95 -15.48
N ARG A 445 -1.76 -3.24 -15.15
CA ARG A 445 -0.90 -3.81 -14.09
C ARG A 445 0.59 -3.57 -14.33
N ILE A 446 1.00 -3.30 -15.58
CA ILE A 446 2.39 -2.94 -15.88
C ILE A 446 2.84 -1.70 -15.11
N ILE A 447 1.94 -0.78 -14.72
CA ILE A 447 2.26 0.38 -13.88
C ILE A 447 2.84 -0.09 -12.54
N LEU A 448 2.12 -0.97 -11.83
CA LEU A 448 2.61 -1.56 -10.58
C LEU A 448 3.92 -2.31 -10.79
N THR A 449 4.00 -3.15 -11.84
CA THR A 449 5.17 -3.99 -12.08
C THR A 449 6.43 -3.16 -12.37
N ALA A 450 6.30 -2.10 -13.17
CA ALA A 450 7.41 -1.19 -13.49
C ALA A 450 7.85 -0.39 -12.26
N GLU A 451 6.91 0.15 -11.48
CA GLU A 451 7.22 0.92 -10.27
C GLU A 451 7.85 0.04 -9.18
N ALA A 452 7.34 -1.17 -8.98
CA ALA A 452 7.92 -2.12 -8.02
C ALA A 452 9.35 -2.54 -8.41
N ALA A 453 9.60 -2.80 -9.69
CA ALA A 453 10.94 -3.11 -10.17
C ALA A 453 11.89 -1.91 -10.04
N ALA A 454 11.40 -0.68 -10.22
CA ALA A 454 12.19 0.53 -10.00
C ALA A 454 12.51 0.74 -8.51
N ALA A 455 11.54 0.48 -7.62
CA ALA A 455 11.71 0.62 -6.17
C ALA A 455 12.80 -0.32 -5.60
N PHE A 456 13.01 -1.47 -6.23
CA PHE A 456 13.98 -2.50 -5.82
C PHE A 456 15.04 -2.79 -6.90
N ASP A 457 15.32 -1.83 -7.79
CA ASP A 457 16.21 -1.98 -8.94
C ASP A 457 17.63 -2.43 -8.55
N GLU A 458 18.17 -1.90 -7.45
CA GLU A 458 19.50 -2.27 -6.96
C GLU A 458 19.60 -3.75 -6.62
N ILE A 459 18.56 -4.34 -6.01
CA ILE A 459 18.53 -5.75 -5.62
C ILE A 459 18.67 -6.64 -6.86
N THR A 460 17.93 -6.34 -7.93
CA THR A 460 17.99 -7.07 -9.20
C THR A 460 19.35 -6.89 -9.88
N ARG A 461 19.89 -5.65 -9.90
CA ARG A 461 21.18 -5.38 -10.56
C ARG A 461 22.38 -5.98 -9.86
N SER A 462 22.30 -6.13 -8.55
CA SER A 462 23.36 -6.74 -7.74
C SER A 462 23.26 -8.27 -7.66
N GLY A 463 22.19 -8.88 -8.19
CA GLY A 463 21.92 -10.33 -8.07
C GLY A 463 21.47 -10.74 -6.66
N ARG A 464 21.16 -9.79 -5.77
CA ARG A 464 20.70 -10.10 -4.41
C ARG A 464 19.28 -10.66 -4.39
N ASP A 465 18.53 -10.51 -5.47
CA ASP A 465 17.20 -11.09 -5.65
C ASP A 465 17.21 -12.64 -5.59
N ASP A 466 18.35 -13.29 -5.83
CA ASP A 466 18.54 -14.73 -5.62
C ASP A 466 18.46 -15.13 -4.13
N GLN A 467 18.62 -14.20 -3.19
CA GLN A 467 18.54 -14.43 -1.74
C GLN A 467 17.12 -14.22 -1.19
N MET A 468 16.16 -13.80 -2.02
CA MET A 468 14.77 -13.62 -1.62
C MET A 468 14.11 -14.98 -1.32
N VAL A 469 13.10 -14.94 -0.43
CA VAL A 469 12.46 -16.15 0.13
C VAL A 469 11.80 -17.02 -0.94
N GLN A 470 11.18 -16.41 -1.94
CA GLN A 470 10.46 -17.10 -2.99
C GLN A 470 11.14 -16.88 -4.35
N GLN A 471 11.42 -18.00 -5.06
CA GLN A 471 12.04 -18.01 -6.39
C GLN A 471 11.11 -18.60 -7.46
N THR A 472 9.77 -18.52 -7.23
CA THR A 472 8.79 -19.07 -8.17
C THR A 472 8.52 -18.11 -9.32
N ARG A 473 7.86 -18.62 -10.39
CA ARG A 473 7.49 -17.84 -11.57
C ARG A 473 6.76 -16.53 -11.24
N ASN A 474 5.90 -16.55 -10.20
CA ASN A 474 5.05 -15.41 -9.84
C ASN A 474 5.63 -14.57 -8.69
N ALA A 475 6.82 -14.92 -8.18
CA ALA A 475 7.50 -14.16 -7.13
C ALA A 475 8.22 -12.92 -7.67
N TRP A 476 8.53 -11.99 -6.77
CA TRP A 476 9.18 -10.72 -7.12
C TRP A 476 10.49 -10.85 -7.89
N PRO A 477 11.44 -11.78 -7.59
CA PRO A 477 12.67 -11.87 -8.36
C PRO A 477 12.41 -11.97 -9.86
N ASN A 478 11.51 -12.88 -10.25
CA ASN A 478 11.17 -13.03 -11.66
C ASN A 478 10.38 -11.83 -12.22
N SER A 479 9.48 -11.26 -11.41
CA SER A 479 8.71 -10.07 -11.81
C SER A 479 9.62 -8.86 -12.02
N PHE A 480 10.59 -8.61 -11.14
CA PHE A 480 11.55 -7.51 -11.27
C PHE A 480 12.46 -7.67 -12.50
N ARG A 481 12.96 -8.89 -12.75
CA ARG A 481 13.73 -9.22 -13.96
C ARG A 481 12.91 -8.96 -15.24
N SER A 482 11.67 -9.47 -15.28
CA SER A 482 10.77 -9.31 -16.44
C SER A 482 10.37 -7.87 -16.68
N ALA A 483 10.18 -7.08 -15.62
CA ALA A 483 9.80 -5.66 -15.71
C ALA A 483 10.87 -4.80 -16.40
N ARG A 484 12.12 -5.25 -16.43
CA ARG A 484 13.22 -4.56 -17.16
C ARG A 484 12.97 -4.49 -18.66
N PHE A 485 12.08 -5.32 -19.19
CA PHE A 485 11.68 -5.36 -20.59
C PHE A 485 10.39 -4.60 -20.90
N ILE A 486 9.82 -3.88 -19.92
CA ILE A 486 8.71 -2.96 -20.18
C ILE A 486 9.27 -1.70 -20.83
N PRO A 487 8.91 -1.37 -22.10
CA PRO A 487 9.35 -0.13 -22.72
C PRO A 487 8.78 1.08 -21.95
N ALA A 488 9.55 2.14 -21.85
CA ALA A 488 9.09 3.40 -21.23
C ALA A 488 7.85 3.97 -21.92
N VAL A 489 7.74 3.80 -23.24
CA VAL A 489 6.57 4.24 -24.02
C VAL A 489 5.32 3.51 -23.54
N GLU A 490 5.38 2.20 -23.32
CA GLU A 490 4.23 1.41 -22.85
C GLU A 490 3.81 1.80 -21.42
N TYR A 491 4.77 2.09 -20.55
CA TYR A 491 4.48 2.61 -19.21
C TYR A 491 3.76 3.98 -19.27
N ILE A 492 4.22 4.89 -20.15
CA ILE A 492 3.58 6.20 -20.33
C ILE A 492 2.18 6.03 -20.94
N GLN A 493 2.01 5.18 -21.96
CA GLN A 493 0.70 4.91 -22.56
C GLN A 493 -0.26 4.26 -21.56
N ALA A 494 0.21 3.34 -20.71
CA ALA A 494 -0.59 2.77 -19.64
C ALA A 494 -1.12 3.85 -18.67
N ASN A 495 -0.27 4.83 -18.27
CA ASN A 495 -0.72 5.94 -17.43
C ASN A 495 -1.71 6.87 -18.16
N ARG A 496 -1.58 7.08 -19.48
CA ARG A 496 -2.58 7.83 -20.28
C ARG A 496 -3.93 7.09 -20.34
N ILE A 497 -3.90 5.76 -20.53
CA ILE A 497 -5.12 4.93 -20.50
C ILE A 497 -5.72 4.91 -19.09
N ARG A 498 -4.87 4.90 -18.04
CA ARG A 498 -5.31 5.05 -16.65
C ARG A 498 -6.10 6.35 -16.44
N SER A 499 -5.67 7.48 -17.02
CA SER A 499 -6.42 8.74 -16.96
C SER A 499 -7.78 8.64 -17.65
N MET A 500 -7.89 7.92 -18.77
CA MET A 500 -9.18 7.65 -19.40
C MET A 500 -10.08 6.78 -18.49
N LEU A 501 -9.51 5.75 -17.85
CA LEU A 501 -10.22 4.91 -16.90
C LEU A 501 -10.75 5.71 -15.70
N MET A 502 -9.94 6.65 -15.17
CA MET A 502 -10.34 7.52 -14.07
C MET A 502 -11.57 8.36 -14.43
N ASN A 503 -11.59 8.98 -15.61
CA ASN A 503 -12.75 9.75 -16.08
C ASN A 503 -14.01 8.88 -16.16
N LYS A 504 -13.90 7.70 -16.78
CA LYS A 504 -15.05 6.79 -16.92
C LYS A 504 -15.57 6.25 -15.59
N VAL A 505 -14.68 5.94 -14.66
CA VAL A 505 -15.08 5.51 -13.31
C VAL A 505 -15.72 6.67 -12.53
N ASP A 506 -15.23 7.90 -12.68
CA ASP A 506 -15.84 9.08 -12.08
C ASP A 506 -17.26 9.31 -12.64
N GLU A 507 -17.48 9.14 -13.96
CA GLU A 507 -18.80 9.23 -14.59
C GLU A 507 -19.79 8.23 -13.97
N VAL A 508 -19.40 6.96 -13.85
CA VAL A 508 -20.24 5.89 -13.25
C VAL A 508 -20.53 6.19 -11.78
N LEU A 509 -19.51 6.60 -11.01
CA LEU A 509 -19.67 6.83 -9.58
C LEU A 509 -20.38 8.16 -9.22
N ARG A 510 -20.65 9.04 -10.18
CA ARG A 510 -21.52 10.22 -9.94
C ARG A 510 -22.96 9.85 -9.62
N GLU A 511 -23.43 8.73 -10.14
CA GLU A 511 -24.81 8.24 -9.95
C GLU A 511 -25.08 7.77 -8.52
N VAL A 512 -24.04 7.31 -7.81
CA VAL A 512 -24.13 6.66 -6.51
C VAL A 512 -23.08 7.21 -5.53
N ASP A 513 -23.29 7.01 -4.24
CA ASP A 513 -22.34 7.43 -3.20
C ASP A 513 -21.47 6.24 -2.73
N VAL A 514 -22.04 5.03 -2.72
CA VAL A 514 -21.36 3.77 -2.37
C VAL A 514 -21.81 2.67 -3.30
N VAL A 515 -20.91 1.77 -3.67
CA VAL A 515 -21.18 0.60 -4.50
C VAL A 515 -20.89 -0.67 -3.72
N ALA A 516 -21.87 -1.57 -3.61
CA ALA A 516 -21.65 -2.94 -3.15
C ALA A 516 -21.07 -3.80 -4.27
N ALA A 517 -20.06 -4.61 -3.94
CA ALA A 517 -19.42 -5.51 -4.88
C ALA A 517 -18.93 -6.78 -4.18
N PRO A 518 -18.99 -7.97 -4.82
CA PRO A 518 -18.18 -9.11 -4.40
C PRO A 518 -16.71 -8.69 -4.33
N SER A 519 -15.99 -9.04 -3.27
CA SER A 519 -14.67 -8.46 -2.97
C SER A 519 -13.64 -8.55 -4.10
N PHE A 520 -13.79 -9.55 -4.99
CA PHE A 520 -12.92 -9.78 -6.14
C PHE A 520 -13.69 -9.81 -7.47
N GLY A 521 -14.97 -9.43 -7.46
CA GLY A 521 -15.85 -9.49 -8.63
C GLY A 521 -15.64 -8.31 -9.59
N GLY A 522 -15.90 -8.54 -10.89
CA GLY A 522 -16.01 -7.50 -11.91
C GLY A 522 -14.79 -6.60 -12.10
N ASN A 523 -13.57 -7.08 -11.89
CA ASN A 523 -12.33 -6.27 -11.88
C ASN A 523 -12.35 -5.07 -10.91
N SER A 524 -13.31 -5.01 -9.99
CA SER A 524 -13.51 -3.88 -9.08
C SER A 524 -12.25 -3.55 -8.27
N LEU A 525 -11.55 -4.59 -7.79
CA LEU A 525 -10.32 -4.44 -7.02
C LEU A 525 -9.21 -3.75 -7.82
N LEU A 526 -8.94 -4.20 -9.03
CA LEU A 526 -7.91 -3.62 -9.90
C LEU A 526 -8.28 -2.20 -10.32
N THR A 527 -9.52 -2.01 -10.80
CA THR A 527 -10.03 -0.72 -11.26
C THR A 527 -9.91 0.34 -10.15
N THR A 528 -10.42 0.05 -8.95
CA THR A 528 -10.42 1.03 -7.85
C THR A 528 -9.03 1.28 -7.26
N ASN A 529 -8.09 0.32 -7.35
CA ASN A 529 -6.69 0.57 -7.01
C ASN A 529 -5.97 1.44 -8.03
N LEU A 530 -6.21 1.25 -9.33
CA LEU A 530 -5.68 2.08 -10.41
C LEU A 530 -6.21 3.52 -10.34
N THR A 531 -7.47 3.71 -10.00
CA THR A 531 -8.13 5.01 -9.98
C THR A 531 -8.11 5.69 -8.61
N GLY A 532 -7.58 5.02 -7.59
CA GLY A 532 -7.36 5.59 -6.27
C GLY A 532 -8.59 5.64 -5.34
N HIS A 533 -9.69 4.96 -5.66
CA HIS A 533 -10.94 4.99 -4.88
C HIS A 533 -10.85 4.22 -3.56
N PRO A 534 -11.58 4.64 -2.51
CA PRO A 534 -11.62 3.95 -1.23
C PRO A 534 -12.47 2.69 -1.29
N ALA A 535 -12.18 1.74 -0.40
CA ALA A 535 -13.00 0.55 -0.18
C ALA A 535 -13.02 0.14 1.29
N VAL A 536 -14.15 -0.38 1.75
CA VAL A 536 -14.23 -1.17 2.99
C VAL A 536 -14.55 -2.60 2.60
N VAL A 537 -13.74 -3.53 3.07
CA VAL A 537 -14.00 -4.97 2.99
C VAL A 537 -14.37 -5.49 4.37
N LEU A 538 -15.37 -6.37 4.44
CA LEU A 538 -15.88 -6.89 5.71
C LEU A 538 -16.44 -8.31 5.55
N PRO A 539 -16.51 -9.10 6.65
CA PRO A 539 -17.11 -10.43 6.62
C PRO A 539 -18.57 -10.41 6.16
N ASN A 540 -18.91 -11.33 5.25
CA ASN A 540 -20.24 -11.49 4.64
C ASN A 540 -20.83 -12.89 4.88
N GLY A 541 -20.18 -13.72 5.65
CA GLY A 541 -20.58 -15.09 5.92
C GLY A 541 -19.38 -15.99 6.16
N PHE A 542 -19.65 -17.29 6.26
CA PHE A 542 -18.63 -18.31 6.51
C PHE A 542 -18.92 -19.55 5.68
N ASN A 543 -17.89 -20.05 5.01
CA ASN A 543 -17.94 -21.31 4.28
C ASN A 543 -18.26 -22.50 5.21
N PRO A 544 -18.69 -23.65 4.68
CA PRO A 544 -18.95 -24.85 5.51
C PRO A 544 -17.73 -25.32 6.32
N ASP A 545 -16.50 -25.03 5.87
CA ASP A 545 -15.25 -25.34 6.59
C ASP A 545 -14.89 -24.29 7.65
N GLY A 546 -15.76 -23.32 7.92
CA GLY A 546 -15.59 -22.27 8.91
C GLY A 546 -14.74 -21.07 8.45
N THR A 547 -14.20 -21.08 7.23
CA THR A 547 -13.44 -19.94 6.71
C THR A 547 -14.36 -18.78 6.31
N PRO A 548 -13.97 -17.52 6.57
CA PRO A 548 -14.82 -16.38 6.26
C PRO A 548 -14.86 -16.08 4.75
N VAL A 549 -15.96 -15.47 4.33
CA VAL A 549 -16.13 -14.81 3.04
C VAL A 549 -16.38 -13.32 3.25
N SER A 550 -16.23 -12.49 2.22
CA SER A 550 -16.33 -11.05 2.38
C SER A 550 -17.05 -10.35 1.24
N LEU A 551 -17.59 -9.18 1.56
CA LEU A 551 -18.16 -8.21 0.64
C LEU A 551 -17.30 -6.93 0.69
N ALA A 552 -17.27 -6.18 -0.41
CA ALA A 552 -16.62 -4.87 -0.47
C ALA A 552 -17.65 -3.77 -0.72
N PHE A 553 -17.47 -2.64 -0.05
CA PHE A 553 -18.15 -1.37 -0.34
C PHE A 553 -17.13 -0.40 -0.91
N LEU A 554 -17.35 0.04 -2.14
CA LEU A 554 -16.49 0.95 -2.88
C LEU A 554 -17.08 2.36 -2.80
N GLY A 555 -16.27 3.35 -2.54
CA GLY A 555 -16.72 4.74 -2.42
C GLY A 555 -16.26 5.63 -3.58
N ARG A 556 -16.89 6.80 -3.68
CA ARG A 556 -16.34 7.91 -4.45
C ARG A 556 -15.00 8.34 -3.85
N LEU A 557 -14.17 9.03 -4.62
CA LEU A 557 -12.94 9.63 -4.08
C LEU A 557 -13.27 10.50 -2.86
N PHE A 558 -12.53 10.32 -1.76
CA PHE A 558 -12.75 10.98 -0.46
C PHE A 558 -14.09 10.63 0.23
N GLY A 559 -14.77 9.57 -0.21
CA GLY A 559 -16.04 9.08 0.33
C GLY A 559 -15.90 8.06 1.47
N GLU A 560 -14.81 8.09 2.24
CA GLU A 560 -14.57 7.15 3.34
C GLU A 560 -15.71 7.16 4.38
N ALA A 561 -16.29 8.32 4.64
CA ALA A 561 -17.41 8.45 5.58
C ALA A 561 -18.64 7.66 5.14
N ASP A 562 -18.93 7.65 3.84
CA ASP A 562 -20.11 7.00 3.26
C ASP A 562 -19.95 5.48 3.25
N VAL A 563 -18.77 4.98 2.83
CA VAL A 563 -18.51 3.53 2.86
C VAL A 563 -18.48 2.97 4.27
N LEU A 564 -17.96 3.73 5.25
CA LEU A 564 -17.96 3.34 6.66
C LEU A 564 -19.35 3.38 7.27
N ALA A 565 -20.21 4.33 6.88
CA ALA A 565 -21.58 4.39 7.33
C ALA A 565 -22.39 3.17 6.85
N LEU A 566 -22.27 2.82 5.56
CA LEU A 566 -22.93 1.63 5.00
C LEU A 566 -22.38 0.34 5.62
N ALA A 567 -21.05 0.22 5.76
CA ALA A 567 -20.42 -0.92 6.38
C ALA A 567 -20.87 -1.11 7.85
N GLY A 568 -20.97 -0.03 8.61
CA GLY A 568 -21.48 -0.06 9.99
C GLY A 568 -22.94 -0.50 10.07
N ALA A 569 -23.80 0.00 9.16
CA ALA A 569 -25.20 -0.41 9.10
C ALA A 569 -25.35 -1.90 8.73
N TYR A 570 -24.58 -2.37 7.75
CA TYR A 570 -24.55 -3.77 7.34
C TYR A 570 -24.08 -4.67 8.49
N GLN A 571 -23.02 -4.31 9.20
CA GLN A 571 -22.50 -5.06 10.35
C GLN A 571 -23.51 -5.11 11.50
N GLY A 572 -24.28 -4.03 11.72
CA GLY A 572 -25.33 -4.00 12.72
C GLY A 572 -26.52 -4.92 12.39
N ALA A 573 -26.74 -5.23 11.11
CA ALA A 573 -27.81 -6.12 10.64
C ALA A 573 -27.38 -7.60 10.59
N THR A 574 -26.07 -7.90 10.47
CA THR A 574 -25.58 -9.27 10.20
C THR A 574 -24.74 -9.86 11.32
N GLU A 575 -24.03 -9.05 12.07
CA GLU A 575 -23.13 -9.47 13.18
C GLU A 575 -22.00 -10.47 12.78
N PHE A 576 -21.75 -10.74 11.49
CA PHE A 576 -20.68 -11.67 11.06
C PHE A 576 -19.31 -11.29 11.60
N HIS A 577 -19.04 -9.99 11.76
CA HIS A 577 -17.79 -9.43 12.27
C HIS A 577 -17.55 -9.73 13.78
N THR A 578 -18.56 -10.19 14.51
CA THR A 578 -18.45 -10.52 15.94
C THR A 578 -17.96 -11.96 16.16
N ARG A 579 -17.99 -12.80 15.14
CA ARG A 579 -17.52 -14.18 15.24
C ARG A 579 -16.02 -14.25 15.47
N ARG A 580 -15.60 -15.25 16.22
CA ARG A 580 -14.21 -15.47 16.66
C ARG A 580 -13.67 -16.78 16.12
N PRO A 581 -12.39 -16.83 15.69
CA PRO A 581 -11.76 -18.09 15.34
C PRO A 581 -11.72 -19.03 16.55
N PRO A 582 -12.28 -20.25 16.47
CA PRO A 582 -12.54 -21.09 17.65
C PRO A 582 -11.29 -21.43 18.49
N ARG A 583 -10.12 -21.56 17.85
CA ARG A 583 -8.86 -21.89 18.53
C ARG A 583 -8.27 -20.72 19.34
N PHE A 584 -8.74 -19.50 19.12
CA PHE A 584 -8.20 -18.28 19.70
C PHE A 584 -9.25 -17.52 20.55
N ALA A 585 -10.49 -18.01 20.56
CA ALA A 585 -11.60 -17.44 21.33
C ALA A 585 -11.47 -17.66 22.85
#